data_e3358240db0573a10f5b660f3b2bcd85
#
_entry.id   e3358240db0573a10f5b660f3b2bcd85
#
_cell.length_a   1.000
_cell.length_b   1.000
_cell.length_c   1.000
_cell.angle_alpha   90.00
_cell.angle_beta   90.00
_cell.angle_gamma   90.00
#
_symmetry.space_group_name_H-M   'P 1'
#
loop_
_entity.id
_entity.type
_entity.pdbx_description
1 polymer ?
#
loop_
_entity_poly.entity_id
_entity_poly.type
_entity_poly.pdbx_seq_one_letter_code
_entity_poly.pdbx_strand_id
1 'polypeptide(L)'
;QSISDEELRMINDKVEKSKKEEEEEKIEKSSKSLIKNVVTDPDAPLLYSQVAILMFSTIFTTIFGAILLALNIKDTKKKLKVIGIGIIFTTFAILISNLVPHPTILTMLANGVGGYLLVTEFWNKYIGSGTKYRTKPIWIPLIISLIITALLLIEMIYE
;
A
#
# COMPACT_ATOMS: atom_id res chain seq x y z
N GLN A 1 -26.71 -38.33 -15.74
CA GLN A 1 -25.72 -37.92 -16.77
C GLN A 1 -24.49 -37.38 -16.05
N SER A 2 -23.36 -38.07 -16.14
CA SER A 2 -22.10 -37.58 -15.58
C SER A 2 -21.54 -36.53 -16.55
N ILE A 3 -21.20 -35.38 -16.02
CA ILE A 3 -20.49 -34.32 -16.75
C ILE A 3 -19.11 -34.87 -17.16
N SER A 4 -18.73 -34.67 -18.41
CA SER A 4 -17.42 -35.13 -18.89
C SER A 4 -16.29 -34.31 -18.28
N ASP A 5 -15.08 -34.89 -18.14
CA ASP A 5 -13.91 -34.18 -17.62
C ASP A 5 -13.54 -32.97 -18.46
N GLU A 6 -13.87 -32.97 -19.75
CA GLU A 6 -13.64 -31.88 -20.69
C GLU A 6 -14.60 -30.71 -20.44
N GLU A 7 -15.88 -30.99 -20.13
CA GLU A 7 -16.86 -29.96 -19.76
C GLU A 7 -16.50 -29.32 -18.41
N LEU A 8 -15.99 -30.09 -17.44
CA LEU A 8 -15.51 -29.55 -16.16
C LEU A 8 -14.30 -28.64 -16.34
N ARG A 9 -13.37 -28.98 -17.24
CA ARG A 9 -12.22 -28.11 -17.55
C ARG A 9 -12.67 -26.81 -18.19
N MET A 10 -13.55 -26.85 -19.18
CA MET A 10 -14.08 -25.65 -19.85
C MET A 10 -14.84 -24.74 -18.87
N ILE A 11 -15.59 -25.33 -17.92
CA ILE A 11 -16.29 -24.54 -16.89
C ILE A 11 -15.28 -23.89 -15.95
N ASN A 12 -14.26 -24.62 -15.49
CA ASN A 12 -13.23 -24.09 -14.61
C ASN A 12 -12.43 -22.95 -15.27
N ASP A 13 -12.04 -23.11 -16.54
CA ASP A 13 -11.34 -22.08 -17.30
C ASP A 13 -12.19 -20.82 -17.48
N LYS A 14 -13.49 -20.95 -17.75
CA LYS A 14 -14.42 -19.82 -17.81
C LYS A 14 -14.57 -19.11 -16.47
N VAL A 15 -14.68 -19.86 -15.37
CA VAL A 15 -14.80 -19.30 -14.03
C VAL A 15 -13.51 -18.58 -13.61
N GLU A 16 -12.36 -19.16 -13.94
CA GLU A 16 -11.07 -18.53 -13.64
C GLU A 16 -10.87 -17.23 -14.45
N LYS A 17 -11.22 -17.24 -15.73
CA LYS A 17 -11.17 -16.06 -16.58
C LYS A 17 -12.10 -14.96 -16.09
N SER A 18 -13.35 -15.30 -15.75
CA SER A 18 -14.32 -14.34 -15.21
C SER A 18 -13.85 -13.74 -13.88
N LYS A 19 -13.23 -14.54 -12.99
CA LYS A 19 -12.65 -14.03 -11.74
C LYS A 19 -11.50 -13.07 -12.00
N LYS A 20 -10.61 -13.35 -12.94
CA LYS A 20 -9.51 -12.46 -13.32
C LYS A 20 -10.02 -11.12 -13.88
N GLU A 21 -11.01 -11.16 -14.78
CA GLU A 21 -11.62 -9.95 -15.35
C GLU A 21 -12.29 -9.08 -14.27
N GLU A 22 -12.99 -9.70 -13.32
CA GLU A 22 -13.61 -8.99 -12.19
C GLU A 22 -12.56 -8.37 -11.24
N GLU A 23 -11.45 -9.07 -11.02
CA GLU A 23 -10.35 -8.60 -10.18
C GLU A 23 -9.61 -7.43 -10.84
N GLU A 24 -9.34 -7.52 -12.14
CA GLU A 24 -8.75 -6.43 -12.94
C GLU A 24 -9.63 -5.19 -12.93
N GLU A 25 -10.95 -5.33 -13.10
CA GLU A 25 -11.89 -4.20 -13.05
C GLU A 25 -11.91 -3.54 -11.65
N LYS A 26 -11.86 -4.33 -10.58
CA LYS A 26 -11.77 -3.81 -9.20
C LYS A 26 -10.46 -3.05 -8.97
N ILE A 27 -9.34 -3.57 -9.46
CA ILE A 27 -8.02 -2.91 -9.36
C ILE A 27 -8.03 -1.60 -10.15
N GLU A 28 -8.58 -1.59 -11.36
CA GLU A 28 -8.66 -0.39 -12.19
C GLU A 28 -9.54 0.69 -11.55
N LYS A 29 -10.70 0.34 -11.01
CA LYS A 29 -11.58 1.27 -10.28
C LYS A 29 -10.91 1.82 -9.04
N SER A 30 -10.22 0.97 -8.29
CA SER A 30 -9.47 1.38 -7.10
C SER A 30 -8.34 2.35 -7.45
N SER A 31 -7.53 2.04 -8.45
CA SER A 31 -6.43 2.91 -8.88
C SER A 31 -6.92 4.25 -9.41
N LYS A 32 -7.99 4.27 -10.22
CA LYS A 32 -8.64 5.52 -10.67
C LYS A 32 -9.12 6.38 -9.49
N SER A 33 -9.64 5.77 -8.44
CA SER A 33 -10.09 6.49 -7.25
C SER A 33 -8.95 7.18 -6.49
N LEU A 34 -7.76 6.55 -6.45
CA LEU A 34 -6.58 7.08 -5.75
C LEU A 34 -5.94 8.28 -6.46
N ILE A 35 -6.12 8.41 -7.78
CA ILE A 35 -5.57 9.52 -8.57
C ILE A 35 -6.59 10.63 -8.87
N LYS A 36 -7.87 10.41 -8.58
CA LYS A 36 -8.98 11.32 -8.92
C LYS A 36 -8.77 12.76 -8.47
N ASN A 37 -8.10 12.96 -7.33
CA ASN A 37 -7.92 14.25 -6.70
C ASN A 37 -6.57 14.93 -7.03
N VAL A 38 -5.76 14.33 -7.89
CA VAL A 38 -4.50 14.91 -8.35
C VAL A 38 -4.79 15.99 -9.40
N VAL A 39 -4.28 17.20 -9.18
CA VAL A 39 -4.49 18.35 -10.05
C VAL A 39 -3.17 19.03 -10.38
N THR A 40 -3.18 19.87 -11.43
CA THR A 40 -2.03 20.69 -11.86
C THR A 40 -2.11 22.14 -11.37
N ASP A 41 -3.17 22.52 -10.66
CA ASP A 41 -3.41 23.85 -10.14
C ASP A 41 -2.26 24.29 -9.22
N PRO A 42 -1.55 25.42 -9.52
CA PRO A 42 -0.43 25.92 -8.72
C PRO A 42 -0.78 26.21 -7.25
N ASP A 43 -2.03 26.57 -6.96
CA ASP A 43 -2.49 26.95 -5.62
C ASP A 43 -2.88 25.72 -4.78
N ALA A 44 -2.99 24.55 -5.41
CA ALA A 44 -3.30 23.31 -4.69
C ALA A 44 -2.12 22.86 -3.80
N PRO A 45 -2.40 22.32 -2.59
CA PRO A 45 -1.37 21.87 -1.67
C PRO A 45 -0.50 20.77 -2.27
N LEU A 46 0.79 20.82 -1.96
CA LEU A 46 1.77 19.83 -2.41
C LEU A 46 1.82 18.68 -1.40
N LEU A 47 1.34 17.48 -1.79
CA LEU A 47 1.25 16.31 -0.92
C LEU A 47 1.87 15.07 -1.57
N TYR A 48 2.39 14.15 -0.76
CA TYR A 48 2.68 12.79 -1.25
C TYR A 48 1.36 12.10 -1.61
N SER A 49 1.30 11.50 -2.79
CA SER A 49 0.06 10.92 -3.30
C SER A 49 -0.38 9.67 -2.51
N GLN A 50 -1.67 9.37 -2.57
CA GLN A 50 -2.23 8.14 -2.01
C GLN A 50 -1.56 6.89 -2.60
N VAL A 51 -1.28 6.92 -3.91
CA VAL A 51 -0.56 5.83 -4.60
C VAL A 51 0.84 5.66 -4.03
N ALA A 52 1.60 6.75 -3.83
CA ALA A 52 2.93 6.67 -3.24
C ALA A 52 2.90 6.08 -1.82
N ILE A 53 1.95 6.51 -0.98
CA ILE A 53 1.78 5.99 0.37
C ILE A 53 1.50 4.48 0.35
N LEU A 54 0.58 4.02 -0.52
CA LEU A 54 0.25 2.61 -0.66
C LEU A 54 1.45 1.79 -1.15
N MET A 55 2.15 2.26 -2.20
CA MET A 55 3.32 1.58 -2.76
C MET A 55 4.46 1.46 -1.75
N PHE A 56 4.79 2.55 -1.04
CA PHE A 56 5.83 2.53 -0.02
C PHE A 56 5.47 1.59 1.14
N SER A 57 4.20 1.54 1.53
CA SER A 57 3.72 0.60 2.54
C SER A 57 3.91 -0.85 2.09
N THR A 58 3.54 -1.18 0.86
CA THR A 58 3.55 -2.56 0.35
C THR A 58 4.97 -3.05 0.06
N ILE A 59 5.81 -2.22 -0.58
CA ILE A 59 7.15 -2.61 -1.05
C ILE A 59 8.17 -2.61 0.09
N PHE A 60 8.17 -1.55 0.90
CA PHE A 60 9.12 -1.44 2.02
C PHE A 60 8.48 -1.96 3.31
N THR A 61 7.65 -1.16 3.96
CA THR A 61 6.81 -1.56 5.11
C THR A 61 5.76 -0.47 5.37
N THR A 62 4.70 -0.80 6.14
CA THR A 62 3.63 0.14 6.48
C THR A 62 4.15 1.41 7.17
N ILE A 63 5.25 1.34 7.92
CA ILE A 63 5.85 2.52 8.58
C ILE A 63 6.34 3.56 7.55
N PHE A 64 6.89 3.15 6.40
CA PHE A 64 7.33 4.11 5.38
C PHE A 64 6.14 4.85 4.76
N GLY A 65 5.04 4.16 4.47
CA GLY A 65 3.81 4.81 4.03
C GLY A 65 3.22 5.74 5.10
N ALA A 66 3.26 5.34 6.36
CA ALA A 66 2.81 6.15 7.48
C ALA A 66 3.65 7.44 7.64
N ILE A 67 4.96 7.37 7.42
CA ILE A 67 5.84 8.55 7.39
C ILE A 67 5.44 9.49 6.26
N LEU A 68 5.23 8.98 5.04
CA LEU A 68 4.79 9.81 3.90
C LEU A 68 3.45 10.49 4.18
N LEU A 69 2.49 9.76 4.76
CA LEU A 69 1.21 10.34 5.17
C LEU A 69 1.37 11.37 6.27
N ALA A 70 2.20 11.12 7.27
CA ALA A 70 2.49 12.06 8.35
C ALA A 70 3.12 13.37 7.85
N LEU A 71 3.96 13.31 6.81
CA LEU A 71 4.54 14.49 6.17
C LEU A 71 3.49 15.37 5.44
N ASN A 72 2.33 14.81 5.11
CA ASN A 72 1.21 15.56 4.57
C ASN A 72 0.33 16.23 5.64
N ILE A 73 0.41 15.79 6.89
CA ILE A 73 -0.39 16.29 8.01
C ILE A 73 0.34 17.45 8.68
N LYS A 74 -0.35 18.52 9.08
CA LYS A 74 0.25 19.68 9.77
C LYS A 74 0.34 19.45 11.29
N ASP A 75 -0.68 18.83 11.87
CA ASP A 75 -0.82 18.62 13.32
C ASP A 75 0.12 17.52 13.83
N THR A 76 1.00 17.88 14.77
CA THR A 76 2.00 16.95 15.34
C THR A 76 1.38 15.77 16.06
N LYS A 77 0.27 15.95 16.79
CA LYS A 77 -0.39 14.85 17.50
C LYS A 77 -0.97 13.83 16.52
N LYS A 78 -1.53 14.31 15.41
CA LYS A 78 -2.06 13.45 14.33
C LYS A 78 -0.93 12.72 13.59
N LYS A 79 0.21 13.40 13.35
CA LYS A 79 1.42 12.74 12.79
C LYS A 79 1.87 11.57 13.63
N LEU A 80 2.03 11.78 14.94
CA LEU A 80 2.47 10.74 15.87
C LEU A 80 1.50 9.54 15.89
N LYS A 81 0.19 9.79 15.84
CA LYS A 81 -0.81 8.71 15.75
C LYS A 81 -0.65 7.88 14.49
N VAL A 82 -0.47 8.52 13.34
CA VAL A 82 -0.28 7.83 12.05
C VAL A 82 1.01 7.01 12.06
N ILE A 83 2.11 7.57 12.55
CA ILE A 83 3.40 6.86 12.67
C ILE A 83 3.26 5.68 13.64
N GLY A 84 2.62 5.87 14.80
CA GLY A 84 2.37 4.80 15.76
C GLY A 84 1.59 3.63 15.17
N ILE A 85 0.59 3.90 14.35
CA ILE A 85 -0.15 2.87 13.62
C ILE A 85 0.75 2.16 12.60
N GLY A 86 1.59 2.92 11.87
CA GLY A 86 2.58 2.33 10.97
C GLY A 86 3.52 1.36 11.68
N ILE A 87 3.99 1.72 12.89
CA ILE A 87 4.83 0.85 13.73
C ILE A 87 4.06 -0.42 14.12
N ILE A 88 2.82 -0.29 14.61
CA ILE A 88 1.99 -1.44 15.02
C ILE A 88 1.79 -2.41 13.85
N PHE A 89 1.42 -1.91 12.67
CA PHE A 89 1.23 -2.76 11.49
C PHE A 89 2.52 -3.41 11.02
N THR A 90 3.64 -2.69 11.03
CA THR A 90 4.94 -3.24 10.65
C THR A 90 5.38 -4.33 11.63
N THR A 91 5.24 -4.10 12.94
CA THR A 91 5.53 -5.11 13.96
C THR A 91 4.65 -6.35 13.79
N PHE A 92 3.36 -6.16 13.54
CA PHE A 92 2.42 -7.24 13.29
C PHE A 92 2.80 -8.06 12.03
N ALA A 93 3.19 -7.38 10.95
CA ALA A 93 3.65 -8.04 9.72
C ALA A 93 4.92 -8.88 9.97
N ILE A 94 5.87 -8.39 10.76
CA ILE A 94 7.08 -9.12 11.15
C ILE A 94 6.72 -10.35 12.01
N LEU A 95 5.83 -10.19 13.00
CA LEU A 95 5.41 -11.31 13.86
C LEU A 95 4.74 -12.43 13.04
N ILE A 96 3.85 -12.08 12.11
CA ILE A 96 3.21 -13.06 11.22
C ILE A 96 4.25 -13.74 10.32
N SER A 97 5.22 -12.99 9.80
CA SER A 97 6.29 -13.53 8.95
C SER A 97 7.05 -14.66 9.62
N ASN A 98 7.29 -14.56 10.92
CA ASN A 98 8.02 -15.56 11.69
C ASN A 98 7.23 -16.86 11.94
N LEU A 99 5.91 -16.86 11.66
CA LEU A 99 5.03 -18.01 11.89
C LEU A 99 4.84 -18.89 10.66
N VAL A 100 5.33 -18.48 9.47
CA VAL A 100 5.04 -19.16 8.20
C VAL A 100 6.31 -19.45 7.41
N PRO A 101 6.34 -20.58 6.64
CA PRO A 101 7.54 -20.99 5.87
C PRO A 101 7.86 -20.08 4.67
N HIS A 102 6.90 -19.31 4.16
CA HIS A 102 7.07 -18.40 3.02
C HIS A 102 6.64 -16.98 3.39
N PRO A 103 7.45 -16.25 4.19
CA PRO A 103 7.03 -14.98 4.81
C PRO A 103 6.84 -13.83 3.82
N THR A 104 7.55 -13.82 2.67
CA THR A 104 7.63 -12.64 1.78
C THR A 104 6.25 -12.20 1.27
N ILE A 105 5.47 -13.11 0.71
CA ILE A 105 4.15 -12.78 0.14
C ILE A 105 3.19 -12.33 1.24
N LEU A 106 3.18 -13.03 2.36
CA LEU A 106 2.29 -12.69 3.48
C LEU A 106 2.65 -11.35 4.11
N THR A 107 3.94 -11.05 4.22
CA THR A 107 4.43 -9.74 4.69
C THR A 107 4.01 -8.61 3.75
N MET A 108 4.14 -8.82 2.43
CA MET A 108 3.68 -7.83 1.45
C MET A 108 2.17 -7.61 1.53
N LEU A 109 1.37 -8.67 1.69
CA LEU A 109 -0.08 -8.57 1.85
C LEU A 109 -0.44 -7.82 3.14
N ALA A 110 0.17 -8.16 4.27
CA ALA A 110 -0.06 -7.49 5.54
C ALA A 110 0.29 -5.99 5.46
N ASN A 111 1.44 -5.65 4.88
CA ASN A 111 1.86 -4.27 4.65
C ASN A 111 0.94 -3.55 3.63
N GLY A 112 0.46 -4.25 2.60
CA GLY A 112 -0.53 -3.73 1.65
C GLY A 112 -1.85 -3.36 2.34
N VAL A 113 -2.35 -4.22 3.23
CA VAL A 113 -3.54 -3.92 4.07
C VAL A 113 -3.29 -2.71 4.95
N GLY A 114 -2.13 -2.61 5.62
CA GLY A 114 -1.76 -1.44 6.40
C GLY A 114 -1.72 -0.16 5.55
N GLY A 115 -1.11 -0.23 4.36
CA GLY A 115 -1.08 0.88 3.40
C GLY A 115 -2.47 1.29 2.92
N TYR A 116 -3.34 0.31 2.64
CA TYR A 116 -4.73 0.56 2.27
C TYR A 116 -5.49 1.31 3.37
N LEU A 117 -5.35 0.89 4.63
CA LEU A 117 -5.95 1.59 5.78
C LEU A 117 -5.41 3.02 5.93
N LEU A 118 -4.12 3.24 5.71
CA LEU A 118 -3.54 4.59 5.72
C LEU A 118 -4.20 5.49 4.68
N VAL A 119 -4.48 4.98 3.49
CA VAL A 119 -5.04 5.74 2.37
C VAL A 119 -6.55 5.94 2.50
N THR A 120 -7.30 4.94 2.96
CA THR A 120 -8.76 5.00 3.04
C THR A 120 -9.24 5.67 4.32
N GLU A 121 -8.70 5.28 5.49
CA GLU A 121 -9.18 5.78 6.77
C GLU A 121 -8.43 7.05 7.21
N PHE A 122 -7.09 6.98 7.29
CA PHE A 122 -6.31 8.07 7.87
C PHE A 122 -6.16 9.26 6.93
N TRP A 123 -6.03 9.03 5.62
CA TRP A 123 -6.07 10.12 4.64
C TRP A 123 -7.41 10.85 4.69
N ASN A 124 -8.52 10.12 4.62
CA ASN A 124 -9.85 10.72 4.64
C ASN A 124 -10.13 11.48 5.94
N LYS A 125 -9.65 10.95 7.06
CA LYS A 125 -9.84 11.57 8.38
C LYS A 125 -9.02 12.84 8.59
N TYR A 126 -7.77 12.90 8.07
CA TYR A 126 -6.84 13.98 8.41
C TYR A 126 -6.57 14.95 7.27
N ILE A 127 -6.77 14.56 6.02
CA ILE A 127 -6.58 15.37 4.82
C ILE A 127 -7.92 15.66 4.16
N GLY A 128 -8.80 14.67 4.08
CA GLY A 128 -10.11 14.74 3.45
C GLY A 128 -10.16 14.04 2.09
N SER A 129 -11.22 13.26 1.86
CA SER A 129 -11.43 12.46 0.65
C SER A 129 -11.57 13.29 -0.64
N GLY A 130 -12.01 14.55 -0.53
CA GLY A 130 -12.21 15.48 -1.65
C GLY A 130 -11.08 16.48 -1.85
N THR A 131 -10.00 16.42 -1.06
CA THR A 131 -8.91 17.37 -1.14
C THR A 131 -8.16 17.24 -2.47
N LYS A 132 -8.26 18.26 -3.32
CA LYS A 132 -7.45 18.37 -4.54
C LYS A 132 -6.03 18.76 -4.17
N TYR A 133 -5.03 18.09 -4.75
CA TYR A 133 -3.63 18.30 -4.42
C TYR A 133 -2.69 18.05 -5.61
N ARG A 134 -1.49 18.67 -5.56
CA ARG A 134 -0.37 18.35 -6.45
C ARG A 134 0.51 17.28 -5.79
N THR A 135 1.11 16.44 -6.60
CA THR A 135 1.99 15.38 -6.10
C THR A 135 3.39 15.90 -5.78
N LYS A 136 3.89 15.59 -4.59
CA LYS A 136 5.31 15.76 -4.25
C LYS A 136 6.15 14.72 -4.98
N PRO A 137 7.39 15.10 -5.42
CA PRO A 137 8.34 14.12 -5.94
C PRO A 137 8.74 13.11 -4.85
N ILE A 138 8.80 11.83 -5.24
CA ILE A 138 9.06 10.71 -4.32
C ILE A 138 10.55 10.31 -4.27
N TRP A 139 11.42 10.96 -5.02
CA TRP A 139 12.84 10.58 -5.14
C TRP A 139 13.59 10.57 -3.82
N ILE A 140 13.38 11.60 -2.98
CA ILE A 140 14.05 11.69 -1.67
C ILE A 140 13.59 10.57 -0.74
N PRO A 141 12.29 10.36 -0.49
CA PRO A 141 11.83 9.22 0.30
C PRO A 141 12.28 7.87 -0.27
N LEU A 142 12.31 7.71 -1.60
CA LEU A 142 12.71 6.48 -2.27
C LEU A 142 14.18 6.15 -1.98
N ILE A 143 15.08 7.11 -2.15
CA ILE A 143 16.51 6.93 -1.87
C ILE A 143 16.73 6.59 -0.40
N ILE A 144 16.08 7.29 0.52
CA ILE A 144 16.18 7.04 1.97
C ILE A 144 15.68 5.61 2.28
N SER A 145 14.53 5.22 1.75
CA SER A 145 13.97 3.88 1.98
C SER A 145 14.89 2.77 1.43
N LEU A 146 15.49 2.98 0.26
CA LEU A 146 16.45 2.03 -0.33
C LEU A 146 17.71 1.90 0.51
N ILE A 147 18.27 3.01 1.00
CA ILE A 147 19.45 3.00 1.88
C ILE A 147 19.15 2.23 3.17
N ILE A 148 18.04 2.55 3.84
CA ILE A 148 17.66 1.87 5.08
C ILE A 148 17.45 0.37 4.83
N THR A 149 16.75 0.00 3.77
CA THR A 149 16.52 -1.41 3.41
C THR A 149 17.82 -2.12 3.09
N ALA A 150 18.73 -1.49 2.35
CA ALA A 150 20.04 -2.06 2.05
C ALA A 150 20.87 -2.29 3.32
N LEU A 151 20.88 -1.35 4.27
CA LEU A 151 21.58 -1.51 5.55
C LEU A 151 21.01 -2.68 6.36
N LEU A 152 19.68 -2.83 6.44
CA LEU A 152 19.04 -3.94 7.12
C LEU A 152 19.33 -5.29 6.46
N LEU A 153 19.40 -5.34 5.12
CA LEU A 153 19.76 -6.56 4.40
C LEU A 153 21.22 -6.96 4.61
N ILE A 154 22.13 -5.98 4.68
CA ILE A 154 23.54 -6.20 4.96
C ILE A 154 23.69 -6.82 6.37
N GLU A 155 23.03 -6.25 7.37
CA GLU A 155 23.05 -6.77 8.75
C GLU A 155 22.57 -8.23 8.78
N MET A 156 21.48 -8.55 8.10
CA MET A 156 20.93 -9.92 8.03
C MET A 156 21.85 -10.95 7.33
N ILE A 157 22.74 -10.50 6.44
CA ILE A 157 23.70 -11.40 5.72
C ILE A 157 24.94 -11.68 6.56
N TYR A 158 25.32 -10.75 7.45
CA TYR A 158 26.53 -10.86 8.28
C TYR A 158 26.30 -11.48 9.66
N GLU A 159 25.03 -11.74 10.06
CA GLU A 159 24.65 -12.56 11.21
C GLU A 159 24.60 -14.06 10.86
#